data_921827a07fe2094de5feb4158a3a27c8
#
_entry.id   921827a07fe2094de5feb4158a3a27c8
#
_cell.length_a   1.000
_cell.length_b   1.000
_cell.length_c   1.000
_cell.angle_alpha   90.00
_cell.angle_beta   90.00
_cell.angle_gamma   90.00
#
_symmetry.space_group_name_H-M   'P 1'
#
loop_
_entity.id
_entity.type
_entity.pdbx_description
1 polymer ?
#
loop_
_entity_poly.entity_id
_entity_poly.type
_entity_poly.pdbx_seq_one_letter_code
_entity_poly.pdbx_strand_id
1 'polypeptide(L)'
;MPSQDVEEILRKYGSKIESQMQTSSTNEGLGYSQAYLKFKEEMSPDVSRYERWAKSLGNVIKLKISEKDSLKIKKSLDIAHLDLEPWQPLTLSAVAFLGVLLLGVLISLAVFFLRGFTGFPALFFFLAIIFSSFVFYFVKGYPERLANSWRLKASSQMVPAILYVVVYMRHTSNLERAVAFASEHLEYPLALDFKKVFYDVQIGKFSSIKESLDNYLETWRDYSVEFIESFHLIESSLFEPDNSRRILTLEKSLKVVLDGVYDKMLRFTHNVKSPLTNVYMLGVVLPTLGLALLPLATAMLGGLLNSMHIFILFNLIIPFFVFYLTDKVLFLRPGGHGESSLLERNPLYSGYKSNAPYFKAFFLVLPFFVIGLIPFIFQYTPFPELVGLQKDYTFSQLGFGFFGDEKIFGFVETSSGTAGPLGVVALLLSMFIPLGLALFFALSFNGKTKELILEREKTNQLEAEFNNSLFQLGNRIGNGVPPEIAFGKIAESSKGLQTEDFFRRVDYNIRQMGMSVERAIFDPSRGAAIYYPSDLISTSMKILIEASKKGLQIAALSLMSIS
;
A
#
# COMPACT_ATOMS: atom_id res chain seq x y z
N MET A 1 -48.70 -19.37 -53.61
CA MET A 1 -47.41 -19.97 -53.37
C MET A 1 -46.33 -18.87 -53.42
N PRO A 2 -45.97 -18.28 -52.27
CA PRO A 2 -44.68 -17.65 -52.10
C PRO A 2 -44.09 -17.86 -50.71
N SER A 3 -44.26 -19.05 -50.11
CA SER A 3 -43.80 -19.26 -48.71
C SER A 3 -42.53 -20.12 -48.55
N GLN A 4 -42.16 -20.87 -49.56
CA GLN A 4 -40.97 -21.72 -49.47
C GLN A 4 -39.64 -20.98 -49.73
N ASP A 5 -39.64 -20.01 -50.65
CA ASP A 5 -38.45 -19.22 -50.97
C ASP A 5 -38.07 -18.25 -49.83
N VAL A 6 -39.05 -17.75 -49.08
CA VAL A 6 -38.79 -16.83 -47.94
C VAL A 6 -38.25 -17.60 -46.72
N GLU A 7 -38.73 -18.81 -46.46
CA GLU A 7 -38.21 -19.67 -45.40
C GLU A 7 -36.81 -20.16 -45.70
N GLU A 8 -36.49 -20.49 -46.96
CA GLU A 8 -35.14 -20.90 -47.35
C GLU A 8 -34.14 -19.74 -47.32
N ILE A 9 -34.56 -18.54 -47.68
CA ILE A 9 -33.77 -17.31 -47.53
C ILE A 9 -33.56 -16.95 -46.06
N LEU A 10 -34.59 -17.02 -45.23
CA LEU A 10 -34.48 -16.80 -43.77
C LEU A 10 -33.59 -17.83 -43.11
N ARG A 11 -33.64 -19.11 -43.52
CA ARG A 11 -32.79 -20.17 -42.98
C ARG A 11 -31.33 -20.01 -43.40
N LYS A 12 -31.06 -19.55 -44.63
CA LYS A 12 -29.70 -19.38 -45.17
C LYS A 12 -29.02 -18.08 -44.75
N TYR A 13 -29.78 -17.00 -44.58
CA TYR A 13 -29.25 -15.70 -44.12
C TYR A 13 -29.51 -15.45 -42.66
N GLY A 14 -30.54 -16.03 -42.05
CA GLY A 14 -30.80 -15.95 -40.61
C GLY A 14 -29.66 -16.53 -39.78
N SER A 15 -29.18 -17.74 -40.13
CA SER A 15 -28.03 -18.34 -39.46
C SER A 15 -26.72 -17.55 -39.66
N LYS A 16 -26.58 -16.88 -40.81
CA LYS A 16 -25.41 -16.04 -41.11
C LYS A 16 -25.46 -14.67 -40.42
N ILE A 17 -26.67 -14.11 -40.31
CA ILE A 17 -26.94 -12.87 -39.55
C ILE A 17 -26.87 -13.14 -38.08
N GLU A 18 -27.41 -14.28 -37.62
CA GLU A 18 -27.31 -14.72 -36.21
C GLU A 18 -25.87 -15.01 -35.78
N SER A 19 -25.06 -15.64 -36.63
CA SER A 19 -23.62 -15.83 -36.38
C SER A 19 -22.83 -14.53 -36.45
N GLN A 20 -23.21 -13.56 -37.30
CA GLN A 20 -22.60 -12.23 -37.35
C GLN A 20 -23.07 -11.33 -36.20
N MET A 21 -24.33 -11.41 -35.79
CA MET A 21 -24.82 -10.74 -34.57
C MET A 21 -24.19 -11.36 -33.30
N GLN A 22 -24.05 -12.67 -33.23
CA GLN A 22 -23.34 -13.33 -32.14
C GLN A 22 -21.83 -12.99 -32.11
N THR A 23 -21.17 -12.88 -33.27
CA THR A 23 -19.76 -12.47 -33.33
C THR A 23 -19.54 -10.98 -33.09
N SER A 24 -20.47 -10.09 -33.46
CA SER A 24 -20.34 -8.65 -33.18
C SER A 24 -20.79 -8.27 -31.75
N SER A 25 -21.84 -8.93 -31.23
CA SER A 25 -22.25 -8.73 -29.82
C SER A 25 -21.35 -9.45 -28.82
N THR A 26 -20.69 -10.55 -29.23
CA THR A 26 -19.78 -11.31 -28.36
C THR A 26 -18.43 -10.63 -28.17
N ASN A 27 -17.97 -9.82 -29.13
CA ASN A 27 -16.64 -9.19 -28.99
C ASN A 27 -16.63 -7.89 -28.16
N GLU A 28 -17.72 -7.12 -28.09
CA GLU A 28 -17.77 -5.96 -27.19
C GLU A 28 -18.21 -6.35 -25.76
N GLY A 29 -19.16 -7.26 -25.61
CA GLY A 29 -19.67 -7.71 -24.31
C GLY A 29 -18.70 -8.65 -23.55
N LEU A 30 -18.08 -9.60 -24.25
CA LEU A 30 -17.10 -10.53 -23.69
C LEU A 30 -15.77 -9.85 -23.31
N GLY A 31 -15.43 -8.72 -23.95
CA GLY A 31 -14.22 -7.95 -23.64
C GLY A 31 -14.21 -7.39 -22.21
N TYR A 32 -15.33 -6.90 -21.72
CA TYR A 32 -15.43 -6.34 -20.37
C TYR A 32 -15.43 -7.42 -19.28
N SER A 33 -16.11 -8.54 -19.47
CA SER A 33 -16.11 -9.64 -18.50
C SER A 33 -14.76 -10.33 -18.42
N GLN A 34 -14.10 -10.59 -19.54
CA GLN A 34 -12.74 -11.12 -19.57
C GLN A 34 -11.71 -10.13 -19.02
N ALA A 35 -11.85 -8.84 -19.34
CA ALA A 35 -11.00 -7.80 -18.81
C ALA A 35 -11.13 -7.68 -17.29
N TYR A 36 -12.32 -7.82 -16.72
CA TYR A 36 -12.54 -7.84 -15.28
C TYR A 36 -11.83 -9.02 -14.60
N LEU A 37 -12.05 -10.24 -15.10
CA LEU A 37 -11.46 -11.45 -14.54
C LEU A 37 -9.93 -11.44 -14.65
N LYS A 38 -9.41 -11.10 -15.84
CA LYS A 38 -7.98 -10.99 -16.09
C LYS A 38 -7.32 -9.92 -15.20
N PHE A 39 -7.94 -8.76 -15.09
CA PHE A 39 -7.44 -7.67 -14.26
C PHE A 39 -7.50 -8.03 -12.76
N LYS A 40 -8.52 -8.76 -12.32
CA LYS A 40 -8.61 -9.29 -10.96
C LYS A 40 -7.47 -10.28 -10.66
N GLU A 41 -7.16 -11.17 -11.58
CA GLU A 41 -6.07 -12.16 -11.43
C GLU A 41 -4.68 -11.49 -11.42
N GLU A 42 -4.44 -10.55 -12.31
CA GLU A 42 -3.16 -9.85 -12.45
C GLU A 42 -2.83 -8.98 -11.21
N MET A 43 -3.85 -8.35 -10.61
CA MET A 43 -3.67 -7.35 -9.55
C MET A 43 -3.67 -7.90 -8.13
N SER A 44 -4.10 -9.14 -7.89
CA SER A 44 -4.24 -9.66 -6.54
C SER A 44 -3.75 -11.10 -6.32
N PRO A 45 -2.48 -11.42 -6.63
CA PRO A 45 -1.95 -12.77 -6.43
C PRO A 45 -1.93 -13.21 -4.96
N ASP A 46 -1.74 -12.29 -4.00
CA ASP A 46 -1.72 -12.59 -2.57
C ASP A 46 -3.14 -12.77 -2.00
N VAL A 47 -4.10 -12.03 -2.51
CA VAL A 47 -5.53 -12.19 -2.21
C VAL A 47 -5.99 -13.58 -2.63
N SER A 48 -5.51 -14.09 -3.76
CA SER A 48 -5.81 -15.43 -4.23
C SER A 48 -5.29 -16.54 -3.31
N ARG A 49 -4.22 -16.33 -2.53
CA ARG A 49 -3.72 -17.28 -1.52
C ARG A 49 -4.64 -17.35 -0.31
N TYR A 50 -5.05 -16.19 0.23
CA TYR A 50 -5.99 -16.14 1.35
C TYR A 50 -7.34 -16.78 0.95
N GLU A 51 -7.85 -16.42 -0.23
CA GLU A 51 -9.09 -16.97 -0.78
C GLU A 51 -9.03 -18.50 -0.93
N ARG A 52 -7.93 -19.04 -1.45
CA ARG A 52 -7.72 -20.50 -1.55
C ARG A 52 -7.68 -21.17 -0.19
N TRP A 53 -6.98 -20.58 0.80
CA TRP A 53 -6.92 -21.14 2.15
C TRP A 53 -8.27 -21.05 2.85
N ALA A 54 -8.98 -19.92 2.71
CA ALA A 54 -10.31 -19.77 3.27
C ALA A 54 -11.34 -20.72 2.64
N LYS A 55 -11.30 -20.94 1.33
CA LYS A 55 -12.14 -21.95 0.65
C LYS A 55 -11.79 -23.38 1.05
N SER A 56 -10.50 -23.72 1.13
CA SER A 56 -10.04 -25.06 1.46
C SER A 56 -10.33 -25.43 2.91
N LEU A 57 -9.91 -24.61 3.87
CA LEU A 57 -10.07 -24.86 5.29
C LEU A 57 -11.47 -24.47 5.80
N GLY A 58 -12.09 -23.46 5.18
CA GLY A 58 -13.43 -23.03 5.50
C GLY A 58 -14.48 -24.12 5.28
N ASN A 59 -14.32 -24.99 4.30
CA ASN A 59 -15.27 -26.09 4.03
C ASN A 59 -15.24 -27.23 5.06
N VAL A 60 -14.26 -27.27 5.97
CA VAL A 60 -14.12 -28.33 7.00
C VAL A 60 -15.21 -28.20 8.07
N ILE A 61 -15.53 -26.98 8.51
CA ILE A 61 -16.51 -26.73 9.58
C ILE A 61 -17.31 -25.47 9.24
N LYS A 62 -18.62 -25.58 9.11
CA LYS A 62 -19.52 -24.43 8.95
C LYS A 62 -19.86 -23.84 10.32
N LEU A 63 -19.21 -22.76 10.70
CA LEU A 63 -19.53 -22.04 11.94
C LEU A 63 -20.77 -21.17 11.74
N LYS A 64 -21.72 -21.23 12.69
CA LYS A 64 -22.86 -20.32 12.69
C LYS A 64 -22.41 -18.91 13.08
N ILE A 65 -22.76 -17.93 12.27
CA ILE A 65 -22.49 -16.51 12.50
C ILE A 65 -23.78 -15.78 12.77
N SER A 66 -23.73 -14.74 13.61
CA SER A 66 -24.86 -13.81 13.80
C SER A 66 -25.16 -13.10 12.46
N GLU A 67 -26.44 -12.87 12.16
CA GLU A 67 -26.86 -12.17 10.95
C GLU A 67 -26.19 -10.81 10.80
N LYS A 68 -26.04 -10.06 11.90
CA LYS A 68 -25.38 -8.75 11.92
C LYS A 68 -23.89 -8.84 11.53
N ASP A 69 -23.16 -9.82 12.06
CA ASP A 69 -21.75 -10.03 11.72
C ASP A 69 -21.60 -10.56 10.29
N SER A 70 -22.52 -11.41 9.84
CA SER A 70 -22.57 -11.94 8.48
C SER A 70 -22.70 -10.80 7.46
N LEU A 71 -23.63 -9.86 7.69
CA LEU A 71 -23.80 -8.69 6.82
C LEU A 71 -22.56 -7.79 6.80
N LYS A 72 -21.91 -7.56 7.96
CA LYS A 72 -20.69 -6.76 8.04
C LYS A 72 -19.53 -7.41 7.27
N ILE A 73 -19.32 -8.70 7.47
CA ILE A 73 -18.26 -9.47 6.78
C ILE A 73 -18.54 -9.49 5.28
N LYS A 74 -19.80 -9.75 4.86
CA LYS A 74 -20.19 -9.76 3.45
C LYS A 74 -19.91 -8.42 2.77
N LYS A 75 -20.28 -7.29 3.41
CA LYS A 75 -19.95 -5.95 2.90
C LYS A 75 -18.43 -5.77 2.71
N SER A 76 -17.62 -6.26 3.63
CA SER A 76 -16.14 -6.18 3.52
C SER A 76 -15.59 -7.10 2.42
N LEU A 77 -16.16 -8.29 2.24
CA LEU A 77 -15.79 -9.23 1.18
C LEU A 77 -16.13 -8.68 -0.21
N ASP A 78 -17.31 -8.08 -0.36
CA ASP A 78 -17.75 -7.46 -1.62
C ASP A 78 -16.85 -6.30 -2.03
N ILE A 79 -16.45 -5.45 -1.06
CA ILE A 79 -15.54 -4.32 -1.29
C ILE A 79 -14.12 -4.81 -1.63
N ALA A 80 -13.66 -5.87 -0.97
CA ALA A 80 -12.34 -6.45 -1.23
C ALA A 80 -12.33 -7.38 -2.47
N HIS A 81 -13.44 -7.50 -3.20
CA HIS A 81 -13.61 -8.42 -4.33
C HIS A 81 -13.23 -9.87 -4.03
N LEU A 82 -13.44 -10.32 -2.78
CA LEU A 82 -13.22 -11.69 -2.34
C LEU A 82 -14.47 -12.51 -2.60
N ASP A 83 -14.32 -13.59 -3.38
CA ASP A 83 -15.38 -14.57 -3.63
C ASP A 83 -15.40 -15.60 -2.49
N LEU A 84 -15.85 -15.16 -1.31
CA LEU A 84 -15.92 -15.97 -0.09
C LEU A 84 -17.29 -15.81 0.59
N GLU A 85 -17.75 -16.89 1.20
CA GLU A 85 -18.89 -16.85 2.09
C GLU A 85 -18.51 -16.29 3.48
N PRO A 86 -19.39 -15.53 4.16
CA PRO A 86 -19.07 -14.84 5.42
C PRO A 86 -18.54 -15.74 6.54
N TRP A 87 -18.86 -17.03 6.53
CA TRP A 87 -18.40 -18.01 7.53
C TRP A 87 -16.98 -18.53 7.27
N GLN A 88 -16.48 -18.48 6.03
CA GLN A 88 -15.15 -19.01 5.66
C GLN A 88 -13.99 -18.25 6.33
N PRO A 89 -13.95 -16.91 6.40
CA PRO A 89 -12.93 -16.18 7.15
C PRO A 89 -12.93 -16.51 8.65
N LEU A 90 -14.10 -16.71 9.24
CA LEU A 90 -14.22 -17.06 10.65
C LEU A 90 -13.70 -18.48 10.91
N THR A 91 -14.03 -19.42 10.05
CA THR A 91 -13.53 -20.81 10.17
C THR A 91 -12.01 -20.86 10.01
N LEU A 92 -11.44 -20.14 9.02
CA LEU A 92 -10.00 -20.03 8.86
C LEU A 92 -9.32 -19.47 10.11
N SER A 93 -9.92 -18.45 10.74
CA SER A 93 -9.38 -17.85 11.97
C SER A 93 -9.44 -18.83 13.15
N ALA A 94 -10.50 -19.64 13.27
CA ALA A 94 -10.63 -20.68 14.30
C ALA A 94 -9.61 -21.81 14.10
N VAL A 95 -9.39 -22.25 12.87
CA VAL A 95 -8.37 -23.26 12.53
C VAL A 95 -6.96 -22.74 12.83
N ALA A 96 -6.66 -21.49 12.47
CA ALA A 96 -5.38 -20.86 12.78
C ALA A 96 -5.17 -20.72 14.31
N PHE A 97 -6.19 -20.34 15.05
CA PHE A 97 -6.17 -20.30 16.53
C PHE A 97 -5.82 -21.67 17.12
N LEU A 98 -6.57 -22.71 16.72
CA LEU A 98 -6.36 -24.07 17.21
C LEU A 98 -4.98 -24.61 16.85
N GLY A 99 -4.50 -24.34 15.62
CA GLY A 99 -3.17 -24.74 15.18
C GLY A 99 -2.05 -24.11 16.00
N VAL A 100 -2.10 -22.82 16.24
CA VAL A 100 -1.11 -22.09 17.05
C VAL A 100 -1.19 -22.51 18.52
N LEU A 101 -2.40 -22.67 19.06
CA LEU A 101 -2.60 -23.14 20.43
C LEU A 101 -2.01 -24.54 20.63
N LEU A 102 -2.28 -25.46 19.70
CA LEU A 102 -1.79 -26.83 19.75
C LEU A 102 -0.26 -26.87 19.67
N LEU A 103 0.34 -26.06 18.79
CA LEU A 103 1.81 -25.91 18.74
C LEU A 103 2.37 -25.37 20.06
N GLY A 104 1.75 -24.37 20.65
CA GLY A 104 2.14 -23.82 21.97
C GLY A 104 2.06 -24.86 23.09
N VAL A 105 0.99 -25.67 23.10
CA VAL A 105 0.83 -26.78 24.06
C VAL A 105 1.91 -27.85 23.84
N LEU A 106 2.16 -28.27 22.59
CA LEU A 106 3.19 -29.27 22.27
C LEU A 106 4.59 -28.79 22.70
N ILE A 107 4.95 -27.55 22.43
CA ILE A 107 6.23 -26.97 22.86
C ILE A 107 6.30 -26.90 24.37
N SER A 108 5.23 -26.49 25.06
CA SER A 108 5.18 -26.43 26.52
C SER A 108 5.37 -27.83 27.15
N LEU A 109 4.74 -28.84 26.58
CA LEU A 109 4.90 -30.24 27.00
C LEU A 109 6.33 -30.75 26.71
N ALA A 110 6.87 -30.47 25.54
CA ALA A 110 8.24 -30.85 25.19
C ALA A 110 9.25 -30.24 26.16
N VAL A 111 9.13 -28.97 26.49
CA VAL A 111 10.00 -28.30 27.49
C VAL A 111 9.84 -28.92 28.88
N PHE A 112 8.61 -29.27 29.28
CA PHE A 112 8.34 -29.94 30.57
C PHE A 112 9.00 -31.32 30.65
N PHE A 113 8.91 -32.13 29.58
CA PHE A 113 9.57 -33.44 29.50
C PHE A 113 11.10 -33.31 29.48
N LEU A 114 11.66 -32.39 28.70
CA LEU A 114 13.12 -32.17 28.65
C LEU A 114 13.72 -31.70 29.99
N ARG A 115 12.92 -31.03 30.81
CA ARG A 115 13.31 -30.61 32.17
C ARG A 115 13.12 -31.68 33.26
N GLY A 116 12.84 -32.93 32.85
CA GLY A 116 12.68 -34.04 33.79
C GLY A 116 11.50 -33.87 34.74
N PHE A 117 10.36 -33.33 34.28
CA PHE A 117 9.14 -33.06 35.04
C PHE A 117 9.30 -31.99 36.14
N THR A 118 10.38 -31.22 36.14
CA THR A 118 10.60 -30.15 37.12
C THR A 118 10.14 -28.80 36.54
N GLY A 119 8.96 -28.34 36.99
CA GLY A 119 8.45 -27.01 36.69
C GLY A 119 7.83 -26.87 35.30
N PHE A 120 6.49 -26.85 35.26
CA PHE A 120 5.74 -26.56 34.02
C PHE A 120 5.99 -25.10 33.55
N PRO A 121 6.28 -24.84 32.26
CA PRO A 121 6.55 -23.48 31.75
C PRO A 121 5.25 -22.68 31.63
N ALA A 122 4.60 -22.38 32.76
CA ALA A 122 3.28 -21.75 32.81
C ALA A 122 3.23 -20.42 32.04
N LEU A 123 4.26 -19.58 32.14
CA LEU A 123 4.31 -18.30 31.45
C LEU A 123 4.34 -18.46 29.95
N PHE A 124 5.12 -19.40 29.41
CA PHE A 124 5.16 -19.68 27.98
C PHE A 124 3.80 -20.18 27.48
N PHE A 125 3.13 -21.01 28.27
CA PHE A 125 1.77 -21.49 27.95
C PHE A 125 0.76 -20.33 27.90
N PHE A 126 0.77 -19.42 28.88
CA PHE A 126 -0.07 -18.23 28.87
C PHE A 126 0.24 -17.31 27.68
N LEU A 127 1.51 -17.10 27.34
CA LEU A 127 1.91 -16.35 26.17
C LEU A 127 1.40 -17.01 24.88
N ALA A 128 1.44 -18.35 24.78
CA ALA A 128 0.91 -19.08 23.64
C ALA A 128 -0.62 -18.88 23.49
N ILE A 129 -1.37 -18.83 24.59
CA ILE A 129 -2.82 -18.53 24.56
C ILE A 129 -3.06 -17.10 24.09
N ILE A 130 -2.33 -16.13 24.61
CA ILE A 130 -2.45 -14.72 24.20
C ILE A 130 -2.11 -14.57 22.71
N PHE A 131 -1.01 -15.16 22.28
CA PHE A 131 -0.58 -15.11 20.88
C PHE A 131 -1.58 -15.81 19.94
N SER A 132 -2.10 -16.96 20.34
CA SER A 132 -3.15 -17.67 19.60
C SER A 132 -4.43 -16.82 19.46
N SER A 133 -4.85 -16.15 20.55
CA SER A 133 -6.00 -15.22 20.53
C SER A 133 -5.75 -14.02 19.61
N PHE A 134 -4.52 -13.52 19.60
CA PHE A 134 -4.12 -12.44 18.68
C PHE A 134 -4.18 -12.92 17.21
N VAL A 135 -3.68 -14.12 16.91
CA VAL A 135 -3.75 -14.71 15.56
C VAL A 135 -5.20 -14.87 15.10
N PHE A 136 -6.10 -15.33 15.98
CA PHE A 136 -7.53 -15.40 15.69
C PHE A 136 -8.09 -14.03 15.27
N TYR A 137 -7.85 -13.01 16.09
CA TYR A 137 -8.32 -11.65 15.83
C TYR A 137 -7.72 -11.09 14.53
N PHE A 138 -6.45 -11.33 14.31
CA PHE A 138 -5.73 -10.87 13.13
C PHE A 138 -6.25 -11.52 11.84
N VAL A 139 -6.44 -12.83 11.81
CA VAL A 139 -6.95 -13.57 10.64
C VAL A 139 -8.41 -13.24 10.37
N LYS A 140 -9.26 -13.17 11.43
CA LYS A 140 -10.67 -12.76 11.32
C LYS A 140 -10.82 -11.35 10.72
N GLY A 141 -9.97 -10.42 11.12
CA GLY A 141 -9.99 -9.02 10.66
C GLY A 141 -9.37 -8.80 9.27
N TYR A 142 -8.83 -9.82 8.61
CA TYR A 142 -8.16 -9.68 7.31
C TYR A 142 -9.06 -9.09 6.22
N PRO A 143 -10.30 -9.57 6.00
CA PRO A 143 -11.20 -8.99 4.99
C PRO A 143 -11.51 -7.51 5.24
N GLU A 144 -11.73 -7.12 6.50
CA GLU A 144 -12.00 -5.72 6.87
C GLU A 144 -10.76 -4.83 6.61
N ARG A 145 -9.56 -5.31 6.97
CA ARG A 145 -8.31 -4.59 6.66
C ARG A 145 -8.08 -4.45 5.17
N LEU A 146 -8.32 -5.52 4.41
CA LEU A 146 -8.18 -5.49 2.96
C LEU A 146 -9.18 -4.52 2.32
N ALA A 147 -10.46 -4.58 2.72
CA ALA A 147 -11.49 -3.65 2.25
C ALA A 147 -11.14 -2.19 2.57
N ASN A 148 -10.62 -1.92 3.77
CA ASN A 148 -10.17 -0.59 4.14
C ASN A 148 -8.95 -0.15 3.33
N SER A 149 -7.98 -1.05 3.07
CA SER A 149 -6.84 -0.77 2.18
C SER A 149 -7.30 -0.41 0.77
N TRP A 150 -8.27 -1.14 0.25
CA TRP A 150 -8.83 -0.86 -1.07
C TRP A 150 -9.54 0.48 -1.13
N ARG A 151 -10.39 0.77 -0.13
CA ARG A 151 -11.04 2.08 -0.01
C ARG A 151 -10.03 3.22 0.08
N LEU A 152 -8.96 3.02 0.83
CA LEU A 152 -7.91 4.02 0.95
C LEU A 152 -7.22 4.29 -0.38
N LYS A 153 -6.83 3.23 -1.09
CA LYS A 153 -6.25 3.31 -2.44
C LYS A 153 -7.25 3.92 -3.44
N ALA A 154 -8.52 3.51 -3.41
CA ALA A 154 -9.56 4.05 -4.26
C ALA A 154 -9.85 5.53 -3.95
N SER A 155 -9.75 5.96 -2.70
CA SER A 155 -9.98 7.36 -2.32
C SER A 155 -8.96 8.32 -2.93
N SER A 156 -7.73 7.88 -3.16
CA SER A 156 -6.71 8.68 -3.86
C SER A 156 -7.03 8.88 -5.34
N GLN A 157 -7.86 8.01 -5.92
CA GLN A 157 -8.23 8.03 -7.33
C GLN A 157 -9.59 8.70 -7.59
N MET A 158 -10.31 9.15 -6.55
CA MET A 158 -11.64 9.78 -6.71
C MET A 158 -11.58 11.04 -7.58
N VAL A 159 -10.60 11.91 -7.33
CA VAL A 159 -10.43 13.15 -8.10
C VAL A 159 -10.10 12.84 -9.56
N PRO A 160 -9.08 12.02 -9.89
CA PRO A 160 -8.85 11.58 -11.26
C PRO A 160 -10.06 10.93 -11.92
N ALA A 161 -10.83 10.12 -11.17
CA ALA A 161 -12.03 9.46 -11.72
C ALA A 161 -13.09 10.47 -12.16
N ILE A 162 -13.45 11.40 -11.28
CA ILE A 162 -14.40 12.48 -11.62
C ILE A 162 -13.84 13.33 -12.76
N LEU A 163 -12.55 13.65 -12.76
CA LEU A 163 -11.92 14.41 -13.83
C LEU A 163 -12.05 13.70 -15.19
N TYR A 164 -11.74 12.40 -15.29
CA TYR A 164 -11.90 11.64 -16.53
C TYR A 164 -13.37 11.63 -17.02
N VAL A 165 -14.31 11.40 -16.10
CA VAL A 165 -15.73 11.40 -16.42
C VAL A 165 -16.19 12.79 -16.89
N VAL A 166 -15.84 13.86 -16.17
CA VAL A 166 -16.19 15.24 -16.50
C VAL A 166 -15.62 15.66 -17.84
N VAL A 167 -14.33 15.41 -18.10
CA VAL A 167 -13.69 15.76 -19.38
C VAL A 167 -14.38 15.04 -20.54
N TYR A 168 -14.73 13.76 -20.36
CA TYR A 168 -15.46 13.01 -21.39
C TYR A 168 -16.88 13.56 -21.60
N MET A 169 -17.60 13.85 -20.50
CA MET A 169 -18.96 14.38 -20.51
C MET A 169 -19.08 15.81 -21.07
N ARG A 170 -18.01 16.61 -21.03
CA ARG A 170 -18.01 17.94 -21.67
C ARG A 170 -18.27 17.88 -23.18
N HIS A 171 -17.85 16.78 -23.82
CA HIS A 171 -17.92 16.62 -25.26
C HIS A 171 -19.00 15.63 -25.70
N THR A 172 -19.38 14.71 -24.83
CA THR A 172 -20.38 13.67 -25.11
C THR A 172 -21.32 13.54 -23.93
N SER A 173 -22.62 13.73 -24.15
CA SER A 173 -23.62 13.56 -23.09
C SER A 173 -23.93 12.07 -22.85
N ASN A 174 -22.90 11.24 -22.69
CA ASN A 174 -23.05 9.80 -22.50
C ASN A 174 -22.24 9.34 -21.27
N LEU A 175 -22.94 9.15 -20.15
CA LEU A 175 -22.36 8.74 -18.87
C LEU A 175 -21.71 7.35 -18.96
N GLU A 176 -22.33 6.41 -19.65
CA GLU A 176 -21.83 5.03 -19.74
C GLU A 176 -20.46 5.00 -20.40
N ARG A 177 -20.30 5.70 -21.53
CA ARG A 177 -18.99 5.82 -22.21
C ARG A 177 -17.98 6.61 -21.39
N ALA A 178 -18.42 7.60 -20.61
CA ALA A 178 -17.55 8.36 -19.73
C ALA A 178 -16.99 7.50 -18.57
N VAL A 179 -17.84 6.65 -17.98
CA VAL A 179 -17.43 5.69 -16.94
C VAL A 179 -16.53 4.58 -17.54
N ALA A 180 -16.85 4.09 -18.75
CA ALA A 180 -15.99 3.15 -19.46
C ALA A 180 -14.60 3.75 -19.71
N PHE A 181 -14.55 4.98 -20.23
CA PHE A 181 -13.30 5.71 -20.43
C PHE A 181 -12.50 5.87 -19.11
N ALA A 182 -13.17 6.24 -18.01
CA ALA A 182 -12.52 6.32 -16.71
C ALA A 182 -11.98 4.95 -16.28
N SER A 183 -12.72 3.85 -16.49
CA SER A 183 -12.29 2.49 -16.11
C SER A 183 -11.03 2.01 -16.85
N GLU A 184 -10.78 2.53 -18.05
CA GLU A 184 -9.61 2.18 -18.87
C GLU A 184 -8.36 2.97 -18.49
N HIS A 185 -8.55 4.19 -17.95
CA HIS A 185 -7.46 5.13 -17.70
C HIS A 185 -7.08 5.25 -16.21
N LEU A 186 -7.95 4.83 -15.31
CA LEU A 186 -7.67 4.75 -13.88
C LEU A 186 -6.74 3.59 -13.56
N GLU A 187 -6.11 3.68 -12.42
CA GLU A 187 -5.35 2.58 -11.84
C GLU A 187 -6.24 1.72 -10.92
N TYR A 188 -5.71 0.58 -10.53
CA TYR A 188 -6.29 -0.26 -9.49
C TYR A 188 -6.29 0.47 -8.14
N PRO A 189 -7.34 0.42 -7.29
CA PRO A 189 -8.51 -0.48 -7.40
C PRO A 189 -9.73 0.11 -8.11
N LEU A 190 -9.86 1.44 -8.25
CA LEU A 190 -11.08 2.09 -8.73
C LEU A 190 -11.42 1.71 -10.19
N ALA A 191 -10.39 1.45 -11.01
CA ALA A 191 -10.59 0.90 -12.36
C ALA A 191 -11.33 -0.45 -12.34
N LEU A 192 -11.00 -1.32 -11.35
CA LEU A 192 -11.67 -2.61 -11.19
C LEU A 192 -13.12 -2.45 -10.76
N ASP A 193 -13.38 -1.51 -9.85
CA ASP A 193 -14.73 -1.20 -9.40
C ASP A 193 -15.62 -0.74 -10.56
N PHE A 194 -15.14 0.17 -11.40
CA PHE A 194 -15.87 0.62 -12.59
C PHE A 194 -16.05 -0.50 -13.61
N LYS A 195 -15.05 -1.35 -13.83
CA LYS A 195 -15.21 -2.55 -14.68
C LYS A 195 -16.25 -3.51 -14.12
N LYS A 196 -16.34 -3.63 -12.78
CA LYS A 196 -17.36 -4.46 -12.12
C LYS A 196 -18.78 -3.91 -12.36
N VAL A 197 -18.97 -2.58 -12.44
CA VAL A 197 -20.25 -1.97 -12.78
C VAL A 197 -20.77 -2.51 -14.13
N PHE A 198 -19.90 -2.60 -15.14
CA PHE A 198 -20.27 -3.17 -16.45
C PHE A 198 -20.48 -4.69 -16.38
N TYR A 199 -19.63 -5.39 -15.65
CA TYR A 199 -19.74 -6.84 -15.46
C TYR A 199 -21.07 -7.22 -14.78
N ASP A 200 -21.49 -6.51 -13.74
CA ASP A 200 -22.74 -6.76 -13.01
C ASP A 200 -23.99 -6.60 -13.92
N VAL A 201 -23.94 -5.71 -14.92
CA VAL A 201 -24.99 -5.58 -15.93
C VAL A 201 -24.93 -6.74 -16.94
N GLN A 202 -23.74 -7.14 -17.37
CA GLN A 202 -23.58 -8.26 -18.32
C GLN A 202 -24.08 -9.59 -17.79
N ILE A 203 -23.91 -9.85 -16.50
CA ILE A 203 -24.43 -11.08 -15.84
C ILE A 203 -25.93 -10.97 -15.46
N GLY A 204 -26.59 -9.85 -15.82
CA GLY A 204 -28.01 -9.63 -15.56
C GLY A 204 -28.38 -9.30 -14.11
N LYS A 205 -27.42 -8.89 -13.29
CA LYS A 205 -27.66 -8.49 -11.90
C LYS A 205 -28.39 -7.15 -11.80
N PHE A 206 -28.11 -6.23 -12.75
CA PHE A 206 -28.77 -4.94 -12.90
C PHE A 206 -29.28 -4.77 -14.34
N SER A 207 -30.33 -3.97 -14.50
CA SER A 207 -30.98 -3.72 -15.78
C SER A 207 -30.23 -2.68 -16.63
N SER A 208 -29.47 -1.79 -16.01
CA SER A 208 -28.74 -0.71 -16.68
C SER A 208 -27.42 -0.39 -15.96
N ILE A 209 -26.50 0.21 -16.73
CA ILE A 209 -25.20 0.66 -16.16
C ILE A 209 -25.43 1.75 -15.12
N LYS A 210 -26.43 2.61 -15.30
CA LYS A 210 -26.79 3.63 -14.32
C LYS A 210 -27.18 3.00 -12.98
N GLU A 211 -28.08 2.02 -12.99
CA GLU A 211 -28.54 1.32 -11.78
C GLU A 211 -27.37 0.60 -11.06
N SER A 212 -26.50 -0.05 -11.82
CA SER A 212 -25.31 -0.69 -11.29
C SER A 212 -24.34 0.33 -10.67
N LEU A 213 -24.15 1.50 -11.32
CA LEU A 213 -23.32 2.59 -10.83
C LEU A 213 -23.89 3.19 -9.53
N ASP A 214 -25.20 3.47 -9.47
CA ASP A 214 -25.86 3.98 -8.28
C ASP A 214 -25.70 3.02 -7.09
N ASN A 215 -25.88 1.71 -7.32
CA ASN A 215 -25.65 0.69 -6.31
C ASN A 215 -24.16 0.63 -5.85
N TYR A 216 -23.24 0.81 -6.77
CA TYR A 216 -21.82 0.91 -6.44
C TYR A 216 -21.53 2.16 -5.61
N LEU A 217 -22.04 3.32 -6.02
CA LEU A 217 -21.87 4.59 -5.30
C LEU A 217 -22.42 4.53 -3.87
N GLU A 218 -23.50 3.79 -3.63
CA GLU A 218 -24.05 3.59 -2.29
C GLU A 218 -23.05 2.93 -1.33
N THR A 219 -22.13 2.11 -1.83
CA THR A 219 -21.05 1.53 -1.01
C THR A 219 -20.09 2.57 -0.43
N TRP A 220 -20.08 3.78 -1.00
CA TRP A 220 -19.27 4.92 -0.56
C TRP A 220 -19.95 5.83 0.45
N ARG A 221 -21.23 5.62 0.75
CA ARG A 221 -22.03 6.50 1.65
C ARG A 221 -21.36 6.72 3.01
N ASP A 222 -20.86 5.65 3.62
CA ASP A 222 -20.18 5.71 4.92
C ASP A 222 -18.75 6.28 4.84
N TYR A 223 -18.22 6.46 3.62
CA TYR A 223 -16.82 6.81 3.42
C TYR A 223 -16.60 8.16 2.71
N SER A 224 -17.32 8.41 1.64
CA SER A 224 -17.25 9.67 0.86
C SER A 224 -18.58 10.04 0.23
N VAL A 225 -19.33 10.84 0.94
CA VAL A 225 -20.59 11.40 0.42
C VAL A 225 -20.31 12.34 -0.76
N GLU A 226 -19.21 13.07 -0.71
CA GLU A 226 -18.81 14.05 -1.73
C GLU A 226 -18.53 13.38 -3.09
N PHE A 227 -18.04 12.14 -3.07
CA PHE A 227 -17.86 11.35 -4.29
C PHE A 227 -19.20 10.97 -4.93
N ILE A 228 -20.18 10.57 -4.11
CA ILE A 228 -21.56 10.28 -4.55
C ILE A 228 -22.20 11.54 -5.11
N GLU A 229 -22.11 12.65 -4.38
CA GLU A 229 -22.68 13.94 -4.76
C GLU A 229 -22.11 14.45 -6.08
N SER A 230 -20.81 14.24 -6.30
CA SER A 230 -20.15 14.56 -7.58
C SER A 230 -20.74 13.76 -8.74
N PHE A 231 -21.00 12.46 -8.59
CA PHE A 231 -21.64 11.66 -9.62
C PHE A 231 -23.10 12.08 -9.86
N HIS A 232 -23.87 12.38 -8.83
CA HIS A 232 -25.24 12.89 -8.98
C HIS A 232 -25.28 14.24 -9.68
N LEU A 233 -24.28 15.11 -9.47
CA LEU A 233 -24.15 16.35 -10.25
C LEU A 233 -23.83 16.05 -11.72
N ILE A 234 -22.97 15.07 -12.01
CA ILE A 234 -22.68 14.64 -13.37
C ILE A 234 -23.94 14.08 -14.04
N GLU A 235 -24.70 13.25 -13.34
CA GLU A 235 -25.99 12.73 -13.84
C GLU A 235 -26.99 13.85 -14.08
N SER A 236 -27.13 14.81 -13.16
CA SER A 236 -28.02 15.94 -13.32
C SER A 236 -27.66 16.81 -14.53
N SER A 237 -26.38 16.88 -14.89
CA SER A 237 -25.92 17.61 -16.06
C SER A 237 -26.47 17.07 -17.39
N LEU A 238 -26.91 15.80 -17.42
CA LEU A 238 -27.53 15.19 -18.61
C LEU A 238 -28.90 15.78 -18.93
N PHE A 239 -29.58 16.31 -17.91
CA PHE A 239 -30.93 16.88 -18.05
C PHE A 239 -30.90 18.41 -18.26
N GLU A 240 -29.71 19.03 -18.24
CA GLU A 240 -29.57 20.46 -18.48
C GLU A 240 -29.71 20.79 -19.99
N PRO A 241 -30.71 21.58 -20.38
CA PRO A 241 -30.94 21.90 -21.78
C PRO A 241 -29.92 22.89 -22.35
N ASP A 242 -29.34 23.73 -21.48
CA ASP A 242 -28.32 24.71 -21.88
C ASP A 242 -26.91 24.16 -21.70
N ASN A 243 -26.11 24.22 -22.76
CA ASN A 243 -24.74 23.74 -22.77
C ASN A 243 -23.83 24.44 -21.76
N SER A 244 -24.03 25.76 -21.56
CA SER A 244 -23.25 26.55 -20.59
C SER A 244 -23.53 26.10 -19.15
N ARG A 245 -24.82 25.90 -18.82
CA ARG A 245 -25.23 25.37 -17.50
C ARG A 245 -24.74 23.94 -17.29
N ARG A 246 -24.81 23.10 -18.33
CA ARG A 246 -24.29 21.74 -18.28
C ARG A 246 -22.80 21.72 -17.91
N ILE A 247 -21.98 22.53 -18.58
CA ILE A 247 -20.55 22.64 -18.30
C ILE A 247 -20.32 23.12 -16.86
N LEU A 248 -21.06 24.12 -16.42
CA LEU A 248 -20.95 24.66 -15.06
C LEU A 248 -21.31 23.62 -13.99
N THR A 249 -22.31 22.78 -14.22
CA THR A 249 -22.68 21.68 -13.32
C THR A 249 -21.58 20.61 -13.28
N LEU A 250 -20.95 20.30 -14.41
CA LEU A 250 -19.80 19.39 -14.49
C LEU A 250 -18.58 19.94 -13.73
N GLU A 251 -18.28 21.23 -13.86
CA GLU A 251 -17.22 21.89 -13.11
C GLU A 251 -17.50 21.90 -11.59
N LYS A 252 -18.77 22.15 -11.21
CA LYS A 252 -19.21 22.05 -9.82
C LYS A 252 -19.01 20.65 -9.25
N SER A 253 -19.25 19.59 -10.02
CA SER A 253 -19.02 18.22 -9.57
C SER A 253 -17.55 17.97 -9.23
N LEU A 254 -16.64 18.47 -10.06
CA LEU A 254 -15.19 18.37 -9.80
C LEU A 254 -14.79 19.15 -8.54
N LYS A 255 -15.34 20.36 -8.36
CA LYS A 255 -15.09 21.16 -7.17
C LYS A 255 -15.55 20.47 -5.90
N VAL A 256 -16.73 19.83 -5.89
CA VAL A 256 -17.29 19.12 -4.73
C VAL A 256 -16.35 17.99 -4.28
N VAL A 257 -15.83 17.18 -5.21
CA VAL A 257 -14.91 16.09 -4.83
C VAL A 257 -13.56 16.62 -4.34
N LEU A 258 -13.04 17.71 -4.93
CA LEU A 258 -11.78 18.34 -4.50
C LEU A 258 -11.90 18.90 -3.08
N ASP A 259 -12.93 19.72 -2.83
CA ASP A 259 -13.18 20.30 -1.50
C ASP A 259 -13.42 19.19 -0.46
N GLY A 260 -14.15 18.13 -0.83
CA GLY A 260 -14.41 17.00 0.04
C GLY A 260 -13.16 16.21 0.43
N VAL A 261 -12.26 15.95 -0.51
CA VAL A 261 -10.97 15.28 -0.22
C VAL A 261 -10.09 16.17 0.67
N TYR A 262 -10.04 17.48 0.38
CA TYR A 262 -9.28 18.43 1.19
C TYR A 262 -9.79 18.47 2.64
N ASP A 263 -11.09 18.60 2.84
CA ASP A 263 -11.71 18.63 4.18
C ASP A 263 -11.48 17.33 4.97
N LYS A 264 -11.49 16.19 4.28
CA LYS A 264 -11.17 14.90 4.92
C LYS A 264 -9.74 14.81 5.37
N MET A 265 -8.80 15.26 4.54
CA MET A 265 -7.38 15.29 4.92
C MET A 265 -7.15 16.21 6.12
N LEU A 266 -7.81 17.38 6.14
CA LEU A 266 -7.73 18.32 7.25
C LEU A 266 -8.28 17.71 8.55
N ARG A 267 -9.47 17.12 8.51
CA ARG A 267 -10.07 16.42 9.67
C ARG A 267 -9.21 15.25 10.15
N PHE A 268 -8.64 14.47 9.24
CA PHE A 268 -7.73 13.38 9.62
C PHE A 268 -6.51 13.94 10.37
N THR A 269 -5.89 15.01 9.88
CA THR A 269 -4.73 15.64 10.51
C THR A 269 -5.02 16.08 11.95
N HIS A 270 -6.22 16.61 12.20
CA HIS A 270 -6.65 16.94 13.54
C HIS A 270 -6.93 15.71 14.42
N ASN A 271 -7.61 14.71 13.87
CA ASN A 271 -8.05 13.54 14.62
C ASN A 271 -6.92 12.54 14.93
N VAL A 272 -5.86 12.53 14.12
CA VAL A 272 -4.74 11.58 14.30
C VAL A 272 -3.84 11.94 15.48
N LYS A 273 -3.85 13.20 15.93
CA LYS A 273 -2.99 13.69 17.02
C LYS A 273 -3.21 12.92 18.33
N SER A 274 -4.45 12.73 18.75
CA SER A 274 -4.77 12.03 20.00
C SER A 274 -4.37 10.55 19.98
N PRO A 275 -4.72 9.74 18.97
CA PRO A 275 -4.24 8.35 18.88
C PRO A 275 -2.71 8.23 18.83
N LEU A 276 -2.01 9.12 18.12
CA LEU A 276 -0.54 9.11 18.08
C LEU A 276 0.08 9.44 19.45
N THR A 277 -0.53 10.35 20.20
CA THR A 277 -0.10 10.62 21.59
C THR A 277 -0.24 9.37 22.45
N ASN A 278 -1.32 8.61 22.33
CA ASN A 278 -1.50 7.36 23.05
C ASN A 278 -0.46 6.30 22.66
N VAL A 279 -0.12 6.21 21.37
CA VAL A 279 0.97 5.32 20.90
C VAL A 279 2.32 5.74 21.48
N TYR A 280 2.61 7.05 21.53
CA TYR A 280 3.81 7.58 22.16
C TYR A 280 3.86 7.27 23.66
N MET A 281 2.76 7.45 24.38
CA MET A 281 2.68 7.11 25.81
C MET A 281 2.93 5.62 26.04
N LEU A 282 2.37 4.75 25.22
CA LEU A 282 2.55 3.29 25.32
C LEU A 282 3.96 2.84 24.91
N GLY A 283 4.53 3.46 23.87
CA GLY A 283 5.79 3.01 23.25
C GLY A 283 7.04 3.62 23.87
N VAL A 284 6.93 4.78 24.48
CA VAL A 284 8.08 5.50 25.05
C VAL A 284 7.91 5.68 26.56
N VAL A 285 6.82 6.33 27.00
CA VAL A 285 6.68 6.73 28.41
C VAL A 285 6.48 5.52 29.32
N LEU A 286 5.58 4.60 28.95
CA LEU A 286 5.30 3.41 29.76
C LEU A 286 6.53 2.49 29.90
N PRO A 287 7.30 2.16 28.84
CA PRO A 287 8.51 1.38 28.96
C PRO A 287 9.60 2.05 29.80
N THR A 288 9.81 3.34 29.63
CA THR A 288 10.85 4.06 30.40
C THR A 288 10.53 4.10 31.90
N LEU A 289 9.27 4.40 32.27
CA LEU A 289 8.82 4.34 33.66
C LEU A 289 8.82 2.91 34.20
N GLY A 290 8.38 1.94 33.39
CA GLY A 290 8.39 0.54 33.74
C GLY A 290 9.80 0.02 34.09
N LEU A 291 10.79 0.34 33.26
CA LEU A 291 12.19 -0.03 33.48
C LEU A 291 12.75 0.65 34.75
N ALA A 292 12.39 1.91 35.01
CA ALA A 292 12.82 2.62 36.21
C ALA A 292 12.26 1.99 37.49
N LEU A 293 11.01 1.49 37.45
CA LEU A 293 10.36 0.84 38.59
C LEU A 293 10.68 -0.67 38.72
N LEU A 294 11.33 -1.25 37.73
CA LEU A 294 11.59 -2.69 37.64
C LEU A 294 12.35 -3.25 38.84
N PRO A 295 13.45 -2.60 39.39
CA PRO A 295 14.15 -3.11 40.56
C PRO A 295 13.25 -3.25 41.78
N LEU A 296 12.35 -2.29 41.98
CA LEU A 296 11.36 -2.33 43.06
C LEU A 296 10.36 -3.47 42.87
N ALA A 297 9.83 -3.61 41.63
CA ALA A 297 8.90 -4.68 41.30
C ALA A 297 9.51 -6.08 41.46
N THR A 298 10.76 -6.29 41.07
CA THR A 298 11.45 -7.57 41.23
C THR A 298 11.71 -7.91 42.69
N ALA A 299 12.03 -6.91 43.51
CA ALA A 299 12.18 -7.09 44.96
C ALA A 299 10.86 -7.50 45.64
N MET A 300 9.75 -6.90 45.25
CA MET A 300 8.42 -7.21 45.81
C MET A 300 7.86 -8.56 45.32
N LEU A 301 8.14 -8.95 44.10
CA LEU A 301 7.59 -10.17 43.50
C LEU A 301 8.44 -11.43 43.76
N GLY A 302 9.48 -11.34 44.59
CA GLY A 302 10.19 -12.51 45.11
C GLY A 302 10.78 -13.45 44.07
N GLY A 303 11.25 -12.92 42.91
CA GLY A 303 11.88 -13.74 41.85
C GLY A 303 10.94 -14.33 40.82
N LEU A 304 9.64 -13.96 40.82
CA LEU A 304 8.70 -14.34 39.76
C LEU A 304 9.08 -13.73 38.41
N LEU A 305 9.73 -12.56 38.40
CA LEU A 305 10.24 -11.90 37.20
C LEU A 305 11.68 -12.29 36.94
N ASN A 306 11.92 -13.01 35.87
CA ASN A 306 13.26 -13.34 35.39
C ASN A 306 13.68 -12.36 34.28
N SER A 307 14.99 -12.19 34.05
CA SER A 307 15.55 -11.34 32.98
C SER A 307 14.94 -11.64 31.59
N MET A 308 14.63 -12.91 31.31
CA MET A 308 14.01 -13.34 30.06
C MET A 308 12.58 -12.82 29.93
N HIS A 309 11.80 -12.75 31.01
CA HIS A 309 10.43 -12.21 31.00
C HIS A 309 10.46 -10.71 30.68
N ILE A 310 11.40 -10.00 31.26
CA ILE A 310 11.60 -8.57 31.04
C ILE A 310 12.01 -8.32 29.58
N PHE A 311 12.97 -9.10 29.06
CA PHE A 311 13.41 -9.01 27.69
C PHE A 311 12.24 -9.21 26.69
N ILE A 312 11.45 -10.25 26.88
CA ILE A 312 10.29 -10.55 26.02
C ILE A 312 9.26 -9.41 26.07
N LEU A 313 8.96 -8.91 27.27
CA LEU A 313 7.96 -7.85 27.43
C LEU A 313 8.39 -6.55 26.74
N PHE A 314 9.60 -6.07 27.01
CA PHE A 314 10.06 -4.76 26.55
C PHE A 314 10.60 -4.78 25.11
N ASN A 315 11.19 -5.88 24.63
CA ASN A 315 11.80 -5.94 23.31
C ASN A 315 10.95 -6.64 22.23
N LEU A 316 9.93 -7.40 22.63
CA LEU A 316 9.05 -8.09 21.67
C LEU A 316 7.61 -7.61 21.78
N ILE A 317 7.00 -7.70 22.96
CA ILE A 317 5.55 -7.44 23.11
C ILE A 317 5.23 -5.96 22.92
N ILE A 318 5.90 -5.06 23.64
CA ILE A 318 5.62 -3.63 23.57
C ILE A 318 5.91 -3.07 22.17
N PRO A 319 7.07 -3.29 21.52
CA PRO A 319 7.32 -2.82 20.16
C PRO A 319 6.32 -3.37 19.15
N PHE A 320 5.92 -4.63 19.29
CA PHE A 320 4.90 -5.23 18.42
C PHE A 320 3.54 -4.50 18.55
N PHE A 321 3.09 -4.23 19.78
CA PHE A 321 1.84 -3.48 19.99
C PHE A 321 1.93 -2.05 19.49
N VAL A 322 3.05 -1.38 19.70
CA VAL A 322 3.29 -0.02 19.19
C VAL A 322 3.22 0.00 17.67
N PHE A 323 3.91 -0.94 17.01
CA PHE A 323 3.87 -1.06 15.56
C PHE A 323 2.43 -1.32 15.06
N TYR A 324 1.73 -2.28 15.67
CA TYR A 324 0.35 -2.60 15.32
C TYR A 324 -0.61 -1.41 15.48
N LEU A 325 -0.50 -0.68 16.59
CA LEU A 325 -1.34 0.50 16.84
C LEU A 325 -1.00 1.65 15.90
N THR A 326 0.28 1.87 15.63
CA THR A 326 0.74 2.90 14.66
C THR A 326 0.19 2.60 13.28
N ASP A 327 0.35 1.36 12.82
CA ASP A 327 -0.17 0.91 11.53
C ASP A 327 -1.69 1.11 11.46
N LYS A 328 -2.43 0.69 12.49
CA LYS A 328 -3.89 0.88 12.56
C LYS A 328 -4.32 2.34 12.51
N VAL A 329 -3.57 3.25 13.15
CA VAL A 329 -3.88 4.70 13.14
C VAL A 329 -3.57 5.32 11.79
N LEU A 330 -2.41 5.00 11.21
CA LEU A 330 -1.98 5.54 9.92
C LEU A 330 -2.78 4.97 8.75
N PHE A 331 -3.28 3.75 8.90
CA PHE A 331 -4.09 3.07 7.90
C PHE A 331 -5.43 3.78 7.59
N LEU A 332 -5.90 4.64 8.49
CA LEU A 332 -7.13 5.44 8.29
C LEU A 332 -6.87 6.76 7.53
N ARG A 333 -5.66 7.01 7.05
CA ARG A 333 -5.30 8.24 6.33
C ARG A 333 -6.07 8.31 5.00
N PRO A 334 -6.94 9.31 4.78
CA PRO A 334 -7.61 9.51 3.51
C PRO A 334 -6.61 9.98 2.45
N GLY A 335 -6.83 9.60 1.19
CA GLY A 335 -5.95 10.00 0.08
C GLY A 335 -4.51 9.48 0.21
N GLY A 336 -4.30 8.39 0.97
CA GLY A 336 -3.01 7.75 1.08
C GLY A 336 -2.50 7.38 -0.31
N HIS A 337 -1.26 7.74 -0.61
CA HIS A 337 -0.63 7.40 -1.87
C HIS A 337 -0.63 5.88 -1.99
N GLY A 338 -1.43 5.37 -2.93
CA GLY A 338 -1.27 3.99 -3.38
C GLY A 338 0.19 3.82 -3.81
N GLU A 339 0.70 2.62 -3.71
CA GLU A 339 1.94 2.27 -4.37
C GLU A 339 1.72 2.58 -5.84
N SER A 340 2.34 3.67 -6.32
CA SER A 340 2.23 4.05 -7.71
C SER A 340 2.97 3.00 -8.52
N SER A 341 2.25 2.28 -9.36
CA SER A 341 2.84 1.32 -10.31
C SER A 341 3.86 2.00 -11.24
N LEU A 342 3.77 3.32 -11.35
CA LEU A 342 4.70 4.16 -12.11
C LEU A 342 6.11 4.18 -11.48
N LEU A 343 6.21 4.15 -10.14
CA LEU A 343 7.51 4.11 -9.46
C LEU A 343 8.28 2.81 -9.77
N GLU A 344 7.57 1.70 -9.88
CA GLU A 344 8.17 0.40 -10.20
C GLU A 344 8.75 0.33 -11.62
N ARG A 345 8.24 1.15 -12.54
CA ARG A 345 8.72 1.26 -13.93
C ARG A 345 9.95 2.14 -14.05
N ASN A 346 10.27 2.95 -13.03
CA ASN A 346 11.47 3.80 -13.06
C ASN A 346 12.73 2.93 -13.09
N PRO A 347 13.70 3.18 -14.02
CA PRO A 347 14.95 2.43 -14.10
C PRO A 347 15.74 2.38 -12.78
N LEU A 348 15.67 3.44 -11.96
CA LEU A 348 16.32 3.53 -10.65
C LEU A 348 15.73 2.58 -9.60
N TYR A 349 14.51 2.09 -9.82
CA TYR A 349 13.88 1.12 -8.93
C TYR A 349 14.63 -0.23 -8.87
N SER A 350 15.42 -0.54 -9.90
CA SER A 350 16.31 -1.70 -9.89
C SER A 350 17.34 -1.65 -8.76
N GLY A 351 17.84 -0.45 -8.42
CA GLY A 351 18.73 -0.21 -7.28
C GLY A 351 18.07 -0.51 -5.93
N TYR A 352 16.78 -0.19 -5.79
CA TYR A 352 15.99 -0.51 -4.59
C TYR A 352 15.80 -2.02 -4.41
N LYS A 353 15.61 -2.80 -5.48
CA LYS A 353 15.51 -4.27 -5.43
C LYS A 353 16.86 -4.95 -5.12
N SER A 354 17.99 -4.26 -5.32
CA SER A 354 19.32 -4.80 -5.06
C SER A 354 19.58 -5.05 -3.57
N ASN A 355 20.25 -6.17 -3.26
CA ASN A 355 20.70 -6.48 -1.91
C ASN A 355 22.10 -5.92 -1.59
N ALA A 356 22.78 -5.30 -2.56
CA ALA A 356 24.12 -4.76 -2.39
C ALA A 356 24.25 -3.74 -1.23
N PRO A 357 23.29 -2.82 -0.99
CA PRO A 357 23.36 -1.90 0.15
C PRO A 357 23.36 -2.60 1.51
N TYR A 358 22.66 -3.74 1.65
CA TYR A 358 22.66 -4.52 2.90
C TYR A 358 24.05 -5.12 3.18
N PHE A 359 24.70 -5.70 2.17
CA PHE A 359 26.04 -6.24 2.33
C PHE A 359 27.07 -5.15 2.66
N LYS A 360 27.01 -4.01 1.98
CA LYS A 360 27.90 -2.87 2.27
C LYS A 360 27.70 -2.37 3.71
N ALA A 361 26.45 -2.19 4.13
CA ALA A 361 26.11 -1.76 5.49
C ALA A 361 26.56 -2.79 6.54
N PHE A 362 26.39 -4.09 6.28
CA PHE A 362 26.82 -5.16 7.17
C PHE A 362 28.33 -5.12 7.44
N PHE A 363 29.14 -5.06 6.38
CA PHE A 363 30.59 -5.00 6.54
C PHE A 363 31.06 -3.72 7.25
N LEU A 364 30.40 -2.59 7.01
CA LEU A 364 30.73 -1.32 7.65
C LEU A 364 30.38 -1.33 9.14
N VAL A 365 29.32 -2.03 9.54
CA VAL A 365 28.80 -2.08 10.91
C VAL A 365 29.39 -3.26 11.71
N LEU A 366 29.96 -4.26 11.05
CA LEU A 366 30.59 -5.42 11.69
C LEU A 366 31.52 -5.07 12.85
N PRO A 367 32.41 -4.05 12.76
CA PRO A 367 33.28 -3.65 13.89
C PRO A 367 32.49 -3.27 15.13
N PHE A 368 31.35 -2.62 15.00
CA PHE A 368 30.50 -2.23 16.14
C PHE A 368 29.95 -3.47 16.88
N PHE A 369 29.52 -4.48 16.14
CA PHE A 369 29.08 -5.74 16.76
C PHE A 369 30.23 -6.46 17.43
N VAL A 370 31.42 -6.48 16.81
CA VAL A 370 32.60 -7.11 17.42
C VAL A 370 32.96 -6.40 18.71
N ILE A 371 32.99 -5.06 18.74
CA ILE A 371 33.27 -4.25 19.95
C ILE A 371 32.24 -4.55 21.04
N GLY A 372 30.95 -4.56 20.70
CA GLY A 372 29.88 -4.84 21.66
C GLY A 372 29.90 -6.25 22.23
N LEU A 373 30.43 -7.22 21.47
CA LEU A 373 30.54 -8.61 21.88
C LEU A 373 31.85 -8.95 22.58
N ILE A 374 32.82 -8.01 22.71
CA ILE A 374 34.10 -8.24 23.35
C ILE A 374 33.97 -8.94 24.71
N PRO A 375 33.09 -8.52 25.67
CA PRO A 375 32.96 -9.19 26.96
C PRO A 375 32.60 -10.67 26.82
N PHE A 376 31.71 -11.01 25.87
CA PHE A 376 31.31 -12.40 25.64
C PHE A 376 32.39 -13.20 24.90
N ILE A 377 33.11 -12.58 23.97
CA ILE A 377 34.25 -13.21 23.29
C ILE A 377 35.34 -13.57 24.33
N PHE A 378 35.65 -12.68 25.24
CA PHE A 378 36.65 -12.93 26.28
C PHE A 378 36.20 -14.02 27.26
N GLN A 379 34.93 -14.07 27.64
CA GLN A 379 34.44 -15.03 28.65
C GLN A 379 34.20 -16.43 28.07
N TYR A 380 33.62 -16.55 26.90
CA TYR A 380 33.10 -17.83 26.38
C TYR A 380 33.92 -18.45 25.26
N THR A 381 34.94 -17.73 24.73
CA THR A 381 35.82 -18.28 23.69
C THR A 381 37.24 -18.53 24.24
N PRO A 382 38.01 -19.44 23.61
CA PRO A 382 39.42 -19.67 23.98
C PRO A 382 40.35 -18.53 23.49
N PHE A 383 39.82 -17.48 22.86
CA PHE A 383 40.59 -16.38 22.27
C PHE A 383 41.54 -15.68 23.26
N PRO A 384 41.15 -15.31 24.50
CA PRO A 384 42.06 -14.67 25.43
C PRO A 384 43.25 -15.58 25.82
N GLU A 385 43.00 -16.87 26.02
CA GLU A 385 44.00 -17.85 26.37
C GLU A 385 45.03 -18.07 25.24
N LEU A 386 44.56 -18.06 23.96
CA LEU A 386 45.41 -18.17 22.78
C LEU A 386 46.34 -16.95 22.61
N VAL A 387 45.93 -15.78 23.07
CA VAL A 387 46.71 -14.53 22.96
C VAL A 387 47.48 -14.24 24.28
N GLY A 388 47.35 -15.09 25.30
CA GLY A 388 47.99 -14.88 26.60
C GLY A 388 47.33 -13.81 27.46
N LEU A 389 46.05 -13.50 27.21
CA LEU A 389 45.26 -12.54 27.98
C LEU A 389 44.38 -13.25 29.02
N GLN A 390 44.06 -12.55 30.11
CA GLN A 390 43.07 -13.04 31.09
C GLN A 390 41.65 -12.81 30.58
N LYS A 391 40.70 -13.64 31.08
CA LYS A 391 39.27 -13.51 30.70
C LYS A 391 38.63 -12.22 31.22
N ASP A 392 39.08 -11.70 32.34
CA ASP A 392 38.64 -10.43 32.91
C ASP A 392 39.79 -9.78 33.68
N TYR A 393 39.89 -8.46 33.60
CA TYR A 393 40.91 -7.67 34.27
C TYR A 393 40.28 -6.78 35.34
N THR A 394 41.02 -6.47 36.40
CA THR A 394 40.64 -5.42 37.34
C THR A 394 41.21 -4.07 36.88
N PHE A 395 40.56 -2.98 37.27
CA PHE A 395 41.03 -1.62 36.94
C PHE A 395 42.45 -1.37 37.51
N SER A 396 42.76 -1.90 38.67
CA SER A 396 44.11 -1.81 39.27
C SER A 396 45.18 -2.52 38.45
N GLN A 397 44.88 -3.68 37.85
CA GLN A 397 45.82 -4.41 36.97
C GLN A 397 46.14 -3.66 35.68
N LEU A 398 45.22 -2.82 35.18
CA LEU A 398 45.45 -1.98 34.02
C LEU A 398 46.07 -0.62 34.35
N GLY A 399 46.44 -0.37 35.60
CA GLY A 399 47.03 0.89 36.03
C GLY A 399 46.05 1.99 36.43
N PHE A 400 44.75 1.72 36.40
CA PHE A 400 43.71 2.65 36.84
C PHE A 400 43.28 2.43 38.27
N GLY A 401 44.23 2.41 39.21
CA GLY A 401 43.99 2.16 40.63
C GLY A 401 43.00 3.11 41.34
N PHE A 402 42.68 4.26 40.70
CA PHE A 402 41.65 5.19 41.16
C PHE A 402 40.23 4.59 41.21
N PHE A 403 39.95 3.64 40.32
CA PHE A 403 38.63 2.98 40.21
C PHE A 403 38.56 1.70 41.11
N GLY A 404 39.58 1.40 41.93
CA GLY A 404 39.57 0.24 42.81
C GLY A 404 39.84 -1.09 42.10
N ASP A 405 39.48 -2.20 42.75
CA ASP A 405 39.68 -3.58 42.27
C ASP A 405 38.45 -4.15 41.57
N GLU A 406 37.57 -3.27 41.05
CA GLU A 406 36.42 -3.74 40.29
C GLU A 406 36.85 -4.35 38.95
N LYS A 407 36.15 -5.40 38.53
CA LYS A 407 36.37 -6.09 37.28
C LYS A 407 35.80 -5.27 36.11
N ILE A 408 36.52 -5.24 35.00
CA ILE A 408 36.14 -4.48 33.79
C ILE A 408 34.84 -5.02 33.18
N PHE A 409 34.75 -6.34 32.98
CA PHE A 409 33.55 -6.96 32.43
C PHE A 409 32.59 -7.41 33.55
N GLY A 410 33.10 -7.73 34.73
CA GLY A 410 32.32 -8.04 35.93
C GLY A 410 31.55 -9.36 35.82
N PHE A 411 32.18 -10.43 35.35
CA PHE A 411 31.59 -11.76 35.39
C PHE A 411 31.75 -12.35 36.82
N VAL A 412 30.62 -12.88 37.34
CA VAL A 412 30.55 -13.49 38.69
C VAL A 412 30.12 -14.95 38.56
N GLU A 413 30.85 -15.85 39.21
CA GLU A 413 30.45 -17.25 39.30
C GLU A 413 29.35 -17.41 40.35
N THR A 414 28.22 -17.95 39.93
CA THR A 414 27.05 -18.21 40.77
C THR A 414 26.80 -19.72 40.81
N SER A 415 26.09 -20.21 41.80
CA SER A 415 25.72 -21.64 41.94
C SER A 415 24.95 -22.19 40.71
N SER A 416 24.39 -21.35 39.87
CA SER A 416 23.68 -21.69 38.67
C SER A 416 24.48 -21.43 37.37
N GLY A 417 25.75 -21.02 37.44
CA GLY A 417 26.63 -20.70 36.31
C GLY A 417 27.21 -19.29 36.38
N THR A 418 27.95 -18.89 35.35
CA THR A 418 28.49 -17.52 35.23
C THR A 418 27.39 -16.51 34.93
N ALA A 419 27.22 -15.53 35.83
CA ALA A 419 26.34 -14.38 35.64
C ALA A 419 27.16 -13.16 35.19
N GLY A 420 26.63 -12.37 34.28
CA GLY A 420 27.30 -11.16 33.75
C GLY A 420 27.17 -11.04 32.24
N PRO A 421 27.78 -10.02 31.65
CA PRO A 421 28.68 -9.02 32.25
C PRO A 421 27.95 -7.92 33.05
N LEU A 422 28.43 -7.57 34.22
CA LEU A 422 27.85 -6.56 35.12
C LEU A 422 28.75 -5.31 35.29
N GLY A 423 29.93 -5.31 34.67
CA GLY A 423 30.90 -4.21 34.76
C GLY A 423 30.48 -2.97 34.00
N VAL A 424 30.93 -1.78 34.47
CA VAL A 424 30.61 -0.49 33.83
C VAL A 424 31.14 -0.41 32.38
N VAL A 425 32.34 -0.94 32.13
CA VAL A 425 32.93 -0.97 30.80
C VAL A 425 32.13 -1.90 29.89
N ALA A 426 31.67 -3.04 30.37
CA ALA A 426 30.81 -3.95 29.62
C ALA A 426 29.47 -3.31 29.27
N LEU A 427 28.90 -2.49 30.16
CA LEU A 427 27.70 -1.70 29.86
C LEU A 427 27.94 -0.72 28.69
N LEU A 428 29.05 0.03 28.71
CA LEU A 428 29.41 0.95 27.63
C LEU A 428 29.66 0.21 26.32
N LEU A 429 30.32 -0.94 26.34
CA LEU A 429 30.55 -1.76 25.15
C LEU A 429 29.24 -2.33 24.60
N SER A 430 28.31 -2.71 25.45
CA SER A 430 27.02 -3.25 25.03
C SER A 430 26.19 -2.23 24.25
N MET A 431 26.39 -0.91 24.46
CA MET A 431 25.70 0.15 23.67
C MET A 431 26.08 0.13 22.18
N PHE A 432 27.23 -0.45 21.82
CA PHE A 432 27.64 -0.60 20.43
C PHE A 432 26.75 -1.59 19.66
N ILE A 433 26.10 -2.55 20.32
CA ILE A 433 25.20 -3.52 19.67
C ILE A 433 23.94 -2.81 19.11
N PRO A 434 23.12 -2.10 19.93
CA PRO A 434 21.98 -1.38 19.42
C PRO A 434 22.36 -0.24 18.46
N LEU A 435 23.51 0.43 18.69
CA LEU A 435 24.05 1.43 17.77
C LEU A 435 24.39 0.82 16.42
N GLY A 436 25.07 -0.32 16.41
CA GLY A 436 25.40 -1.08 15.21
C GLY A 436 24.15 -1.49 14.44
N LEU A 437 23.12 -1.98 15.16
CA LEU A 437 21.83 -2.35 14.56
C LEU A 437 21.12 -1.15 13.92
N ALA A 438 21.09 -0.02 14.62
CA ALA A 438 20.52 1.22 14.12
C ALA A 438 21.26 1.74 12.86
N LEU A 439 22.61 1.74 12.91
CA LEU A 439 23.44 2.13 11.76
C LEU A 439 23.28 1.17 10.57
N PHE A 440 23.16 -0.13 10.82
CA PHE A 440 22.92 -1.12 9.77
C PHE A 440 21.64 -0.79 8.98
N PHE A 441 20.53 -0.60 9.67
CA PHE A 441 19.27 -0.25 9.01
C PHE A 441 19.34 1.13 8.35
N ALA A 442 19.88 2.13 9.04
CA ALA A 442 19.98 3.49 8.51
C ALA A 442 20.80 3.54 7.22
N LEU A 443 21.98 2.91 7.19
CA LEU A 443 22.86 2.87 6.01
C LEU A 443 22.26 2.03 4.88
N SER A 444 21.66 0.89 5.22
CA SER A 444 21.01 0.00 4.23
C SER A 444 19.86 0.70 3.52
N PHE A 445 18.94 1.30 4.28
CA PHE A 445 17.79 2.00 3.71
C PHE A 445 18.19 3.29 3.01
N ASN A 446 19.09 4.08 3.59
CA ASN A 446 19.62 5.28 2.92
C ASN A 446 20.27 4.93 1.57
N GLY A 447 21.10 3.88 1.55
CA GLY A 447 21.73 3.41 0.30
C GLY A 447 20.73 2.92 -0.76
N LYS A 448 19.56 2.41 -0.34
CA LYS A 448 18.48 1.99 -1.25
C LYS A 448 17.60 3.14 -1.75
N THR A 449 17.33 4.12 -0.89
CA THR A 449 16.27 5.11 -1.13
C THR A 449 16.81 6.47 -1.58
N LYS A 450 18.09 6.78 -1.36
CA LYS A 450 18.67 8.10 -1.63
C LYS A 450 18.38 8.62 -3.04
N GLU A 451 18.61 7.80 -4.05
CA GLU A 451 18.38 8.20 -5.45
C GLU A 451 16.89 8.37 -5.75
N LEU A 452 16.03 7.48 -5.22
CA LEU A 452 14.58 7.57 -5.39
C LEU A 452 13.98 8.79 -4.69
N ILE A 453 14.51 9.17 -3.52
CA ILE A 453 14.07 10.37 -2.81
C ILE A 453 14.41 11.61 -3.63
N LEU A 454 15.61 11.68 -4.21
CA LEU A 454 16.06 12.79 -5.01
C LEU A 454 15.24 12.94 -6.31
N GLU A 455 14.92 11.82 -6.97
CA GLU A 455 14.02 11.81 -8.14
C GLU A 455 12.57 12.20 -7.77
N ARG A 456 12.09 11.78 -6.61
CA ARG A 456 10.78 12.20 -6.11
C ARG A 456 10.72 13.71 -5.85
N GLU A 457 11.80 14.27 -5.33
CA GLU A 457 11.89 15.72 -5.08
C GLU A 457 11.87 16.51 -6.40
N LYS A 458 12.59 16.05 -7.43
CA LYS A 458 12.49 16.60 -8.78
C LYS A 458 11.09 16.46 -9.37
N THR A 459 10.45 15.31 -9.20
CA THR A 459 9.07 15.10 -9.66
C THR A 459 8.09 16.05 -8.97
N ASN A 460 8.21 16.27 -7.66
CA ASN A 460 7.37 17.23 -6.93
C ASN A 460 7.56 18.66 -7.43
N GLN A 461 8.80 19.06 -7.72
CA GLN A 461 9.10 20.38 -8.31
C GLN A 461 8.48 20.50 -9.70
N LEU A 462 8.61 19.46 -10.51
CA LEU A 462 8.02 19.41 -11.83
C LEU A 462 6.48 19.51 -11.77
N GLU A 463 5.83 18.80 -10.84
CA GLU A 463 4.38 18.87 -10.64
C GLU A 463 3.92 20.29 -10.29
N ALA A 464 4.67 21.00 -9.44
CA ALA A 464 4.36 22.38 -9.07
C ALA A 464 4.41 23.36 -10.26
N GLU A 465 5.33 23.12 -11.21
CA GLU A 465 5.49 23.94 -12.41
C GLU A 465 4.58 23.50 -13.57
N PHE A 466 4.08 22.25 -13.49
CA PHE A 466 3.40 21.59 -14.60
C PHE A 466 2.08 22.25 -15.00
N ASN A 467 1.34 22.79 -14.04
CA ASN A 467 0.08 23.48 -14.31
C ASN A 467 0.26 24.65 -15.30
N ASN A 468 1.27 25.48 -15.09
CA ASN A 468 1.57 26.58 -16.01
C ASN A 468 1.95 26.07 -17.41
N SER A 469 2.70 24.99 -17.48
CA SER A 469 3.09 24.37 -18.74
C SER A 469 1.92 23.75 -19.47
N LEU A 470 0.97 23.12 -18.74
CA LEU A 470 -0.29 22.61 -19.29
C LEU A 470 -1.15 23.74 -19.89
N PHE A 471 -1.30 24.84 -19.18
CA PHE A 471 -2.03 26.00 -19.68
C PHE A 471 -1.43 26.54 -20.98
N GLN A 472 -0.10 26.70 -21.03
CA GLN A 472 0.60 27.13 -22.24
C GLN A 472 0.44 26.11 -23.39
N LEU A 473 0.50 24.81 -23.09
CA LEU A 473 0.30 23.73 -24.06
C LEU A 473 -1.13 23.80 -24.62
N GLY A 474 -2.14 23.94 -23.75
CA GLY A 474 -3.53 24.09 -24.12
C GLY A 474 -3.75 25.30 -25.03
N ASN A 475 -3.20 26.47 -24.67
CA ASN A 475 -3.31 27.67 -25.51
C ASN A 475 -2.67 27.49 -26.90
N ARG A 476 -1.50 26.86 -27.00
CA ARG A 476 -0.85 26.64 -28.29
C ARG A 476 -1.65 25.69 -29.18
N ILE A 477 -2.16 24.59 -28.59
CA ILE A 477 -3.03 23.62 -29.30
C ILE A 477 -4.34 24.30 -29.72
N GLY A 478 -4.94 25.12 -28.86
CA GLY A 478 -6.14 25.89 -29.17
C GLY A 478 -5.96 26.89 -30.30
N ASN A 479 -4.75 27.43 -30.46
CA ASN A 479 -4.37 28.27 -31.58
C ASN A 479 -4.02 27.48 -32.88
N GLY A 480 -4.33 26.19 -32.91
CA GLY A 480 -4.16 25.34 -34.11
C GLY A 480 -2.77 24.72 -34.25
N VAL A 481 -1.89 24.81 -33.27
CA VAL A 481 -0.58 24.13 -33.28
C VAL A 481 -0.79 22.66 -32.97
N PRO A 482 -0.40 21.72 -33.85
CA PRO A 482 -0.47 20.30 -33.55
C PRO A 482 0.31 19.92 -32.29
N PRO A 483 -0.16 18.95 -31.48
CA PRO A 483 0.50 18.52 -30.25
C PRO A 483 1.98 18.15 -30.48
N GLU A 484 2.32 17.50 -31.59
CA GLU A 484 3.67 17.07 -31.98
C GLU A 484 4.67 18.23 -32.05
N ILE A 485 4.19 19.42 -32.44
CA ILE A 485 5.01 20.64 -32.53
C ILE A 485 4.95 21.44 -31.23
N ALA A 486 3.80 21.41 -30.56
CA ALA A 486 3.58 22.18 -29.35
C ALA A 486 4.52 21.80 -28.21
N PHE A 487 4.86 20.51 -28.06
CA PHE A 487 5.80 20.02 -27.03
C PHE A 487 7.18 20.68 -27.15
N GLY A 488 7.76 20.75 -28.34
CA GLY A 488 9.06 21.40 -28.56
C GLY A 488 9.04 22.89 -28.20
N LYS A 489 7.96 23.59 -28.57
CA LYS A 489 7.79 25.01 -28.24
C LYS A 489 7.60 25.27 -26.74
N ILE A 490 7.00 24.31 -26.01
CA ILE A 490 6.90 24.41 -24.54
C ILE A 490 8.27 24.14 -23.90
N ALA A 491 9.01 23.15 -24.37
CA ALA A 491 10.38 22.90 -23.90
C ALA A 491 11.25 24.17 -24.02
N GLU A 492 11.14 24.89 -25.12
CA GLU A 492 11.87 26.17 -25.34
C GLU A 492 11.41 27.27 -24.37
N SER A 493 10.10 27.39 -24.11
CA SER A 493 9.55 28.41 -23.21
C SER A 493 9.73 28.10 -21.72
N SER A 494 9.97 26.85 -21.38
CA SER A 494 10.20 26.36 -20.01
C SER A 494 11.69 26.22 -19.65
N LYS A 495 12.57 26.91 -20.35
CA LYS A 495 14.02 26.84 -20.17
C LYS A 495 14.44 27.15 -18.74
N GLY A 496 15.17 26.24 -18.10
CA GLY A 496 15.61 26.36 -16.71
C GLY A 496 14.62 25.85 -15.67
N LEU A 497 13.44 25.37 -16.07
CA LEU A 497 12.45 24.73 -15.21
C LEU A 497 12.58 23.20 -15.29
N GLN A 498 12.10 22.47 -14.26
CA GLN A 498 12.10 21.00 -14.29
C GLN A 498 11.20 20.42 -15.39
N THR A 499 10.17 21.15 -15.79
CA THR A 499 9.25 20.79 -16.89
C THR A 499 9.95 20.79 -18.26
N GLU A 500 11.04 21.56 -18.44
CA GLU A 500 11.81 21.60 -19.69
C GLU A 500 12.26 20.20 -20.10
N ASP A 501 12.85 19.44 -19.18
CA ASP A 501 13.42 18.12 -19.48
C ASP A 501 12.33 17.11 -19.90
N PHE A 502 11.16 17.15 -19.27
CA PHE A 502 10.02 16.32 -19.66
C PHE A 502 9.58 16.63 -21.10
N PHE A 503 9.30 17.90 -21.41
CA PHE A 503 8.81 18.29 -22.73
C PHE A 503 9.88 18.11 -23.82
N ARG A 504 11.15 18.34 -23.51
CA ARG A 504 12.27 18.11 -24.42
C ARG A 504 12.41 16.63 -24.76
N ARG A 505 12.23 15.73 -23.78
CA ARG A 505 12.28 14.29 -24.01
C ARG A 505 11.12 13.81 -24.87
N VAL A 506 9.90 14.34 -24.66
CA VAL A 506 8.76 14.05 -25.51
C VAL A 506 9.03 14.53 -26.95
N ASP A 507 9.50 15.76 -27.14
CA ASP A 507 9.84 16.32 -28.45
C ASP A 507 10.94 15.50 -29.16
N TYR A 508 11.96 15.08 -28.42
CA TYR A 508 13.03 14.21 -28.94
C TYR A 508 12.46 12.86 -29.41
N ASN A 509 11.61 12.21 -28.64
CA ASN A 509 10.99 10.94 -28.98
C ASN A 509 10.10 11.07 -30.24
N ILE A 510 9.41 12.20 -30.41
CA ILE A 510 8.57 12.45 -31.57
C ILE A 510 9.44 12.73 -32.80
N ARG A 511 10.37 13.70 -32.72
CA ARG A 511 11.12 14.19 -33.89
C ARG A 511 12.27 13.29 -34.30
N GLN A 512 13.02 12.75 -33.33
CA GLN A 512 14.22 11.96 -33.65
C GLN A 512 13.92 10.46 -33.75
N MET A 513 12.96 9.97 -32.95
CA MET A 513 12.61 8.55 -32.94
C MET A 513 11.37 8.22 -33.79
N GLY A 514 10.66 9.23 -34.32
CA GLY A 514 9.46 9.04 -35.14
C GLY A 514 8.27 8.42 -34.38
N MET A 515 8.24 8.58 -33.05
CA MET A 515 7.16 8.02 -32.22
C MET A 515 5.89 8.85 -32.33
N SER A 516 4.72 8.20 -32.25
CA SER A 516 3.46 8.91 -32.00
C SER A 516 3.50 9.59 -30.62
N VAL A 517 2.69 10.64 -30.42
CA VAL A 517 2.59 11.36 -29.12
C VAL A 517 2.36 10.40 -27.97
N GLU A 518 1.48 9.43 -28.14
CA GLU A 518 1.16 8.43 -27.12
C GLU A 518 2.37 7.58 -26.75
N ARG A 519 3.09 7.06 -27.74
CA ARG A 519 4.32 6.27 -27.50
C ARG A 519 5.46 7.12 -26.96
N ALA A 520 5.61 8.36 -27.42
CA ALA A 520 6.64 9.27 -26.92
C ALA A 520 6.51 9.53 -25.43
N ILE A 521 5.28 9.48 -24.89
CA ILE A 521 4.99 9.70 -23.47
C ILE A 521 4.97 8.38 -22.69
N PHE A 522 4.30 7.34 -23.18
CA PHE A 522 3.94 6.14 -22.41
C PHE A 522 4.65 4.85 -22.83
N ASP A 523 5.57 4.88 -23.81
CA ASP A 523 6.31 3.67 -24.18
C ASP A 523 7.03 3.06 -22.97
N PRO A 524 6.89 1.74 -22.71
CA PRO A 524 7.46 1.09 -21.51
C PRO A 524 8.98 1.12 -21.40
N SER A 525 9.69 1.40 -22.48
CA SER A 525 11.17 1.41 -22.52
C SER A 525 11.76 2.80 -22.66
N ARG A 526 11.08 3.73 -23.33
CA ARG A 526 11.62 5.03 -23.74
C ARG A 526 10.69 6.21 -23.49
N GLY A 527 9.45 5.96 -23.06
CA GLY A 527 8.45 6.98 -22.80
C GLY A 527 8.91 7.99 -21.74
N ALA A 528 8.56 9.25 -21.92
CA ALA A 528 8.95 10.30 -20.97
C ALA A 528 8.38 10.07 -19.56
N ALA A 529 7.16 9.52 -19.45
CA ALA A 529 6.50 9.27 -18.17
C ALA A 529 7.24 8.26 -17.25
N ILE A 530 8.12 7.41 -17.79
CA ILE A 530 8.90 6.45 -16.99
C ILE A 530 9.86 7.17 -16.03
N TYR A 531 10.42 8.29 -16.47
CA TYR A 531 11.41 9.05 -15.71
C TYR A 531 10.76 10.02 -14.71
N TYR A 532 9.46 10.29 -14.88
CA TYR A 532 8.69 11.21 -14.04
C TYR A 532 7.43 10.50 -13.55
N PRO A 533 7.54 9.68 -12.49
CA PRO A 533 6.43 8.87 -11.96
C PRO A 533 5.43 9.75 -11.20
N SER A 534 4.62 10.50 -11.95
CA SER A 534 3.59 11.42 -11.47
C SER A 534 2.23 11.03 -12.03
N ASP A 535 1.26 10.87 -11.13
CA ASP A 535 -0.13 10.59 -11.52
C ASP A 535 -0.76 11.81 -12.20
N LEU A 536 -0.40 13.03 -11.78
CA LEU A 536 -0.85 14.27 -12.40
C LEU A 536 -0.42 14.34 -13.86
N ILE A 537 0.88 14.13 -14.11
CA ILE A 537 1.44 14.16 -15.48
C ILE A 537 0.81 13.05 -16.33
N SER A 538 0.75 11.84 -15.80
CA SER A 538 0.19 10.69 -16.48
C SER A 538 -1.28 10.93 -16.86
N THR A 539 -2.10 11.38 -15.92
CA THR A 539 -3.51 11.69 -16.12
C THR A 539 -3.71 12.79 -17.17
N SER A 540 -3.00 13.90 -17.01
CA SER A 540 -3.10 15.05 -17.93
C SER A 540 -2.70 14.67 -19.35
N MET A 541 -1.65 13.88 -19.53
CA MET A 541 -1.19 13.43 -20.84
C MET A 541 -2.13 12.40 -21.47
N LYS A 542 -2.71 11.49 -20.70
CA LYS A 542 -3.76 10.57 -21.20
C LYS A 542 -4.97 11.35 -21.71
N ILE A 543 -5.42 12.35 -20.95
CA ILE A 543 -6.52 13.22 -21.37
C ILE A 543 -6.18 13.99 -22.65
N LEU A 544 -4.97 14.54 -22.77
CA LEU A 544 -4.51 15.21 -23.98
C LEU A 544 -4.60 14.29 -25.21
N ILE A 545 -4.07 13.06 -25.10
CA ILE A 545 -4.06 12.10 -26.20
C ILE A 545 -5.48 11.77 -26.64
N GLU A 546 -6.36 11.43 -25.71
CA GLU A 546 -7.74 11.09 -26.04
C GLU A 546 -8.56 12.27 -26.56
N ALA A 547 -8.36 13.46 -25.98
CA ALA A 547 -9.01 14.67 -26.46
C ALA A 547 -8.51 15.08 -27.86
N SER A 548 -7.22 14.87 -28.14
CA SER A 548 -6.65 15.16 -29.48
C SER A 548 -7.25 14.30 -30.59
N LYS A 549 -7.62 13.05 -30.29
CA LYS A 549 -8.35 12.18 -31.23
C LYS A 549 -9.72 12.75 -31.64
N LYS A 550 -10.31 13.61 -30.81
CA LYS A 550 -11.61 14.27 -31.03
C LYS A 550 -11.48 15.66 -31.62
N GLY A 551 -10.28 16.24 -31.65
CA GLY A 551 -9.97 17.53 -32.25
C GLY A 551 -9.12 18.45 -31.37
N LEU A 552 -8.39 19.37 -32.01
CA LEU A 552 -7.43 20.25 -31.32
C LEU A 552 -8.12 21.20 -30.32
N GLN A 553 -9.30 21.72 -30.66
CA GLN A 553 -10.05 22.59 -29.74
C GLN A 553 -10.49 21.86 -28.46
N ILE A 554 -10.89 20.60 -28.60
CA ILE A 554 -11.29 19.75 -27.49
C ILE A 554 -10.08 19.47 -26.59
N ALA A 555 -8.94 19.14 -27.19
CA ALA A 555 -7.68 18.93 -26.47
C ALA A 555 -7.26 20.19 -25.68
N ALA A 556 -7.34 21.35 -26.31
CA ALA A 556 -7.03 22.63 -25.67
C ALA A 556 -7.91 22.92 -24.45
N LEU A 557 -9.22 22.82 -24.63
CA LEU A 557 -10.19 23.06 -23.54
C LEU A 557 -10.01 22.05 -22.39
N SER A 558 -9.71 20.79 -22.72
CA SER A 558 -9.45 19.75 -21.70
C SER A 558 -8.22 20.08 -20.86
N LEU A 559 -7.11 20.49 -21.51
CA LEU A 559 -5.88 20.88 -20.81
C LEU A 559 -6.07 22.13 -19.93
N MET A 560 -6.78 23.14 -20.43
CA MET A 560 -7.09 24.35 -19.66
C MET A 560 -7.98 24.06 -18.45
N SER A 561 -8.78 23.01 -18.49
CA SER A 561 -9.64 22.63 -17.35
C SER A 561 -8.87 21.88 -16.26
N ILE A 562 -7.73 21.29 -16.59
CA ILE A 562 -6.87 20.57 -15.65
C ILE A 562 -5.87 21.54 -15.00
N SER A 563 -5.41 22.54 -15.75
CA SER A 563 -4.49 23.58 -15.26
C SER A 563 -5.19 24.57 -14.31
#